data_fa619b68977be3c343db7f5bc0ff37df
#
_entry.id   fa619b68977be3c343db7f5bc0ff37df
#
_cell.length_a   1.000
_cell.length_b   1.000
_cell.length_c   1.000
_cell.angle_alpha   90.00
_cell.angle_beta   90.00
_cell.angle_gamma   90.00
#
_symmetry.space_group_name_H-M   'P 1'
#
loop_
_entity.id
_entity.type
_entity.pdbx_description
1 polymer ?
#
loop_
_entity_poly.entity_id
_entity_poly.type
_entity_poly.pdbx_seq_one_letter_code
_entity_poly.pdbx_strand_id
1 'polypeptide(L)'
;MLDCDVKSILDEEERIKPIVGSVKAGYDGFPMEDIEGYIELNRHDGKKGDYFLRVRGDSMINAHIYEGDLVFVKQTNEVESGSIAIVLVGEEATLKRVLYKKGLMILEAANPKIDTKVFTPEEVEELPVKVIGKVLYARRDFD
;
A
#
# COMPACT_ATOMS: atom_id res chain seq x y z
N MET A 1 11.02 34.12 12.37
CA MET A 1 11.34 33.18 13.45
C MET A 1 10.28 32.14 13.66
N LEU A 2 9.05 32.53 13.84
CA LEU A 2 7.93 31.57 13.98
C LEU A 2 7.79 30.69 12.74
N ASP A 3 8.01 31.26 11.56
CA ASP A 3 7.93 30.52 10.28
C ASP A 3 8.96 29.41 10.20
N CYS A 4 10.15 29.61 10.73
CA CYS A 4 11.19 28.57 10.75
C CYS A 4 10.80 27.41 11.65
N ASP A 5 10.22 27.70 12.82
CA ASP A 5 9.81 26.67 13.76
C ASP A 5 8.65 25.84 13.22
N VAL A 6 7.65 26.50 12.63
CA VAL A 6 6.50 25.81 12.01
C VAL A 6 6.96 24.94 10.86
N LYS A 7 7.84 25.44 10.01
CA LYS A 7 8.36 24.68 8.89
C LYS A 7 9.14 23.45 9.34
N SER A 8 9.93 23.58 10.41
CA SER A 8 10.68 22.47 10.98
C SER A 8 9.76 21.38 11.51
N ILE A 9 8.68 21.76 12.19
CA ILE A 9 7.68 20.81 12.71
C ILE A 9 6.99 20.07 11.56
N LEU A 10 6.59 20.77 10.51
CA LEU A 10 5.95 20.17 9.35
C LEU A 10 6.89 19.21 8.63
N ASP A 11 8.17 19.57 8.51
CA ASP A 11 9.18 18.70 7.90
C ASP A 11 9.35 17.42 8.72
N GLU A 12 9.31 17.50 10.04
CA GLU A 12 9.39 16.32 10.90
C GLU A 12 8.20 15.39 10.71
N GLU A 13 6.99 15.94 10.62
CA GLU A 13 5.78 15.15 10.38
C GLU A 13 5.85 14.41 9.05
N GLU A 14 6.36 15.07 8.00
CA GLU A 14 6.52 14.42 6.70
C GLU A 14 7.54 13.29 6.73
N ARG A 15 8.52 13.38 7.61
CA ARG A 15 9.62 12.41 7.69
C ARG A 15 9.28 11.19 8.53
N ILE A 16 8.36 11.32 9.47
CA ILE A 16 8.01 10.23 10.39
C ILE A 16 6.76 9.53 9.87
N LYS A 17 6.91 8.23 9.57
CA LYS A 17 5.82 7.44 9.00
C LYS A 17 5.48 6.26 9.90
N PRO A 18 4.17 5.98 10.11
CA PRO A 18 3.78 4.84 10.92
C PRO A 18 4.02 3.53 10.21
N ILE A 19 4.32 2.50 11.01
CA ILE A 19 4.34 1.11 10.56
C ILE A 19 3.00 0.53 10.93
N VAL A 20 2.26 0.08 9.94
CA VAL A 20 0.90 -0.43 10.09
C VAL A 20 0.92 -1.95 9.93
N GLY A 21 0.32 -2.66 10.88
CA GLY A 21 0.24 -4.13 10.82
C GLY A 21 -0.90 -4.64 9.96
N SER A 22 -1.95 -3.85 9.81
CA SER A 22 -3.09 -4.24 8.99
C SER A 22 -3.84 -3.03 8.45
N VAL A 23 -4.58 -3.26 7.36
CA VAL A 23 -5.42 -2.27 6.71
C VAL A 23 -6.80 -2.88 6.56
N LYS A 24 -7.84 -2.15 6.95
CA LYS A 24 -9.23 -2.60 6.80
C LYS A 24 -10.02 -1.65 5.93
N ALA A 25 -11.15 -2.13 5.44
CA ALA A 25 -12.12 -1.28 4.77
C ALA A 25 -12.63 -0.24 5.76
N GLY A 26 -12.35 1.03 5.49
CA GLY A 26 -12.77 2.15 6.33
C GLY A 26 -13.73 3.05 5.58
N TYR A 27 -14.29 4.00 6.29
CA TYR A 27 -15.24 4.94 5.70
C TYR A 27 -14.53 6.04 4.96
N ASP A 28 -14.03 6.97 5.74
CA ASP A 28 -13.35 8.13 5.23
C ASP A 28 -11.95 8.13 5.78
N GLY A 29 -11.00 8.31 4.93
CA GLY A 29 -9.63 8.42 5.34
C GLY A 29 -8.96 7.08 5.44
N PHE A 30 -8.08 6.94 6.39
CA PHE A 30 -7.06 5.94 6.39
C PHE A 30 -7.39 4.79 7.33
N PRO A 31 -7.80 3.64 6.82
CA PRO A 31 -8.11 2.50 7.69
C PRO A 31 -6.83 1.83 8.19
N MET A 32 -6.04 2.57 8.96
CA MET A 32 -4.82 2.03 9.57
C MET A 32 -5.14 1.39 10.90
N GLU A 33 -4.67 0.16 11.09
CA GLU A 33 -4.79 -0.53 12.36
C GLU A 33 -3.46 -1.13 12.76
N ASP A 34 -3.34 -1.43 14.05
CA ASP A 34 -2.16 -2.08 14.61
C ASP A 34 -0.86 -1.33 14.29
N ILE A 35 -0.81 -0.07 14.72
CA ILE A 35 0.41 0.69 14.56
C ILE A 35 1.50 0.07 15.44
N GLU A 36 2.54 -0.45 14.81
CA GLU A 36 3.64 -1.16 15.47
C GLU A 36 4.81 -0.26 15.85
N GLY A 37 4.87 0.92 15.27
CA GLY A 37 5.97 1.85 15.48
C GLY A 37 6.04 2.87 14.38
N TYR A 38 7.18 3.53 14.28
CA TYR A 38 7.39 4.61 13.32
C TYR A 38 8.77 4.51 12.71
N ILE A 39 8.89 4.94 11.47
CA ILE A 39 10.17 5.02 10.76
C ILE A 39 10.40 6.48 10.39
N GLU A 40 11.60 6.97 10.68
CA GLU A 40 12.01 8.30 10.24
C GLU A 40 12.73 8.17 8.90
N LEU A 41 12.27 8.92 7.91
CA LEU A 41 12.86 8.98 6.58
C LEU A 41 13.54 10.33 6.39
N ASN A 42 14.37 10.43 5.35
CA ASN A 42 14.86 11.74 4.93
C ASN A 42 13.69 12.52 4.31
N ARG A 43 13.85 13.82 4.21
CA ARG A 43 12.80 14.73 3.72
C ARG A 43 12.30 14.38 2.33
N HIS A 44 13.21 14.03 1.45
CA HIS A 44 12.88 13.70 0.05
C HIS A 44 11.99 12.45 -0.02
N ASP A 45 12.37 11.39 0.68
CA ASP A 45 11.61 10.14 0.67
C ASP A 45 10.30 10.27 1.44
N GLY A 46 10.28 11.04 2.52
CA GLY A 46 9.08 11.24 3.32
C GLY A 46 7.92 11.85 2.55
N LYS A 47 8.20 12.62 1.52
CA LYS A 47 7.17 13.24 0.68
C LYS A 47 6.51 12.30 -0.29
N LYS A 48 7.12 11.15 -0.55
CA LYS A 48 6.64 10.23 -1.58
C LYS A 48 5.50 9.33 -1.15
N GLY A 49 5.43 8.99 0.12
CA GLY A 49 4.43 8.06 0.63
C GLY A 49 3.92 8.43 2.00
N ASP A 50 3.02 7.60 2.51
CA ASP A 50 2.25 7.94 3.69
C ASP A 50 2.46 7.01 4.87
N TYR A 51 2.72 5.72 4.63
CA TYR A 51 2.91 4.75 5.71
C TYR A 51 3.64 3.52 5.21
N PHE A 52 4.11 2.72 6.17
CA PHE A 52 4.66 1.39 5.90
C PHE A 52 3.64 0.34 6.32
N LEU A 53 3.47 -0.68 5.49
CA LEU A 53 2.61 -1.81 5.82
C LEU A 53 3.46 -3.07 5.95
N ARG A 54 3.23 -3.83 7.00
CA ARG A 54 3.89 -5.12 7.19
C ARG A 54 3.24 -6.16 6.31
N VAL A 55 4.05 -6.83 5.52
CA VAL A 55 3.57 -7.84 4.57
C VAL A 55 3.27 -9.14 5.31
N ARG A 56 2.10 -9.71 5.00
CA ARG A 56 1.68 -11.01 5.50
C ARG A 56 1.44 -11.94 4.32
N GLY A 57 1.84 -13.19 4.48
CA GLY A 57 1.70 -14.19 3.43
C GLY A 57 2.75 -14.08 2.34
N ASP A 58 2.54 -14.82 1.28
CA ASP A 58 3.54 -15.02 0.24
C ASP A 58 3.07 -14.67 -1.18
N SER A 59 2.03 -13.86 -1.29
CA SER A 59 1.41 -13.55 -2.59
C SER A 59 2.34 -12.86 -3.58
N MET A 60 3.42 -12.24 -3.10
CA MET A 60 4.32 -11.44 -3.94
C MET A 60 5.77 -11.91 -3.87
N ILE A 61 6.02 -13.18 -3.54
CA ILE A 61 7.39 -13.69 -3.38
C ILE A 61 8.23 -13.60 -4.65
N ASN A 62 7.63 -13.76 -5.82
CA ASN A 62 8.36 -13.66 -7.08
C ASN A 62 8.65 -12.21 -7.49
N ALA A 63 8.10 -11.25 -6.79
CA ALA A 63 8.46 -9.84 -6.89
C ALA A 63 9.44 -9.43 -5.79
N HIS A 64 9.99 -10.42 -5.06
CA HIS A 64 10.95 -10.23 -3.96
C HIS A 64 10.36 -9.46 -2.77
N ILE A 65 9.07 -9.63 -2.55
CA ILE A 65 8.37 -9.10 -1.37
C ILE A 65 7.96 -10.30 -0.53
N TYR A 66 8.50 -10.40 0.68
CA TYR A 66 8.35 -11.55 1.55
C TYR A 66 7.60 -11.20 2.83
N GLU A 67 7.01 -12.22 3.45
CA GLU A 67 6.36 -12.03 4.75
C GLU A 67 7.33 -11.40 5.74
N GLY A 68 6.83 -10.38 6.47
CA GLY A 68 7.64 -9.62 7.42
C GLY A 68 8.29 -8.37 6.85
N ASP A 69 8.37 -8.26 5.53
CA ASP A 69 8.87 -7.04 4.89
C ASP A 69 7.94 -5.86 5.18
N LEU A 70 8.48 -4.66 5.06
CA LEU A 70 7.68 -3.44 5.09
C LEU A 70 7.59 -2.88 3.68
N VAL A 71 6.39 -2.56 3.23
CA VAL A 71 6.21 -1.86 1.96
C VAL A 71 5.84 -0.41 2.25
N PHE A 72 6.47 0.51 1.53
CA PHE A 72 6.17 1.93 1.64
C PHE A 72 5.03 2.26 0.70
N VAL A 73 3.97 2.84 1.24
CA VAL A 73 2.69 2.98 0.54
C VAL A 73 2.31 4.45 0.42
N LYS A 74 1.92 4.83 -0.78
CA LYS A 74 1.27 6.10 -1.04
C LYS A 74 -0.23 5.85 -1.10
N GLN A 75 -0.98 6.55 -0.28
CA GLN A 75 -2.45 6.46 -0.29
C GLN A 75 -2.98 7.05 -1.60
N THR A 76 -3.65 6.22 -2.38
CA THR A 76 -4.25 6.64 -3.64
C THR A 76 -5.31 5.63 -4.05
N ASN A 77 -6.31 6.10 -4.79
CA ASN A 77 -7.35 5.23 -5.35
C ASN A 77 -7.06 4.88 -6.80
N GLU A 78 -6.00 5.43 -7.38
CA GLU A 78 -5.65 5.21 -8.78
C GLU A 78 -4.19 4.80 -8.91
N VAL A 79 -3.95 3.78 -9.73
CA VAL A 79 -2.59 3.32 -10.06
C VAL A 79 -2.52 3.02 -11.56
N GLU A 80 -1.33 3.11 -12.09
CA GLU A 80 -1.08 2.71 -13.48
C GLU A 80 -1.09 1.19 -13.60
N SER A 81 -1.51 0.69 -14.75
CA SER A 81 -1.48 -0.73 -15.03
C SER A 81 -0.06 -1.27 -14.85
N GLY A 82 0.08 -2.35 -14.10
CA GLY A 82 1.36 -2.95 -13.76
C GLY A 82 1.89 -2.57 -12.38
N SER A 83 1.23 -1.67 -11.68
CA SER A 83 1.64 -1.26 -10.34
C SER A 83 1.33 -2.33 -9.30
N ILE A 84 2.18 -2.43 -8.28
CA ILE A 84 1.88 -3.23 -7.09
C ILE A 84 1.09 -2.32 -6.15
N ALA A 85 -0.04 -2.81 -5.67
CA ALA A 85 -0.97 -2.00 -4.91
C ALA A 85 -1.64 -2.79 -3.80
N ILE A 86 -2.16 -2.05 -2.83
CA ILE A 86 -3.07 -2.60 -1.83
C ILE A 86 -4.46 -2.41 -2.38
N VAL A 87 -5.20 -3.52 -2.46
CA VAL A 87 -6.55 -3.54 -3.04
C VAL A 87 -7.52 -4.15 -2.03
N LEU A 88 -8.64 -3.50 -1.84
CA LEU A 88 -9.74 -4.08 -1.07
C LEU A 88 -10.68 -4.82 -2.04
N VAL A 89 -10.94 -6.08 -1.75
CA VAL A 89 -11.95 -6.88 -2.45
C VAL A 89 -13.02 -7.15 -1.40
N GLY A 90 -14.12 -6.40 -1.49
CA GLY A 90 -15.07 -6.35 -0.40
C GLY A 90 -14.42 -5.74 0.84
N GLU A 91 -14.32 -6.48 1.91
CA GLU A 91 -13.71 -6.02 3.16
C GLU A 91 -12.27 -6.53 3.34
N GLU A 92 -11.79 -7.35 2.42
CA GLU A 92 -10.49 -7.98 2.54
C GLU A 92 -9.40 -7.19 1.79
N ALA A 93 -8.33 -6.85 2.50
CA ALA A 93 -7.18 -6.18 1.91
C ALA A 93 -6.19 -7.20 1.37
N THR A 94 -5.67 -6.95 0.18
CA THR A 94 -4.69 -7.83 -0.46
C THR A 94 -3.63 -7.00 -1.17
N LEU A 95 -2.43 -7.56 -1.27
CA LEU A 95 -1.30 -6.96 -1.98
C LEU A 95 -1.15 -7.70 -3.31
N LYS A 96 -1.34 -7.01 -4.42
CA LYS A 96 -1.34 -7.61 -5.77
C LYS A 96 -0.78 -6.63 -6.79
N ARG A 97 -0.41 -7.17 -7.95
CA ARG A 97 -0.15 -6.36 -9.13
C ARG A 97 -1.49 -6.09 -9.81
N VAL A 98 -1.76 -4.83 -10.08
CA VAL A 98 -3.02 -4.41 -10.70
C VAL A 98 -2.78 -4.16 -12.19
N LEU A 99 -3.54 -4.85 -13.03
CA LEU A 99 -3.48 -4.68 -14.48
C LEU A 99 -4.86 -4.28 -14.98
N TYR A 100 -4.89 -3.40 -15.96
CA TYR A 100 -6.13 -3.01 -16.64
C TYR A 100 -6.02 -3.38 -18.12
N LYS A 101 -6.90 -4.25 -18.58
CA LYS A 101 -6.95 -4.65 -19.99
C LYS A 101 -8.38 -4.72 -20.46
N LYS A 102 -8.69 -4.02 -21.55
CA LYS A 102 -10.03 -4.08 -22.20
C LYS A 102 -11.17 -3.84 -21.22
N GLY A 103 -11.00 -2.89 -20.32
CA GLY A 103 -12.01 -2.54 -19.30
C GLY A 103 -12.06 -3.49 -18.12
N LEU A 104 -11.25 -4.55 -18.10
CA LEU A 104 -11.19 -5.48 -16.99
C LEU A 104 -10.11 -5.08 -15.99
N MET A 105 -10.36 -5.34 -14.73
CA MET A 105 -9.37 -5.17 -13.66
C MET A 105 -8.84 -6.53 -13.29
N ILE A 106 -7.53 -6.70 -13.37
CA ILE A 106 -6.87 -7.98 -13.12
C ILE A 106 -5.98 -7.83 -11.89
N LEU A 107 -6.16 -8.72 -10.92
CA LEU A 107 -5.32 -8.78 -9.73
C LEU A 107 -4.44 -10.02 -9.84
N GLU A 108 -3.15 -9.80 -10.04
CA GLU A 108 -2.17 -10.86 -10.25
C GLU A 108 -1.21 -10.94 -9.06
N ALA A 109 -1.11 -12.13 -8.50
CA ALA A 109 -0.10 -12.40 -7.48
C ALA A 109 1.24 -12.70 -8.18
N ALA A 110 2.33 -12.35 -7.54
CA ALA A 110 3.66 -12.78 -7.97
C ALA A 110 4.02 -14.10 -7.27
N ASN A 111 3.15 -15.09 -7.46
CA ASN A 111 3.27 -16.41 -6.87
C ASN A 111 2.40 -17.36 -7.69
N PRO A 112 2.98 -18.34 -8.39
CA PRO A 112 2.22 -19.22 -9.27
C PRO A 112 1.20 -20.11 -8.56
N LYS A 113 1.28 -20.23 -7.23
CA LYS A 113 0.31 -20.99 -6.45
C LYS A 113 -0.98 -20.23 -6.17
N ILE A 114 -0.99 -18.93 -6.46
CA ILE A 114 -2.14 -18.06 -6.19
C ILE A 114 -2.77 -17.65 -7.52
N ASP A 115 -4.08 -17.90 -7.65
CA ASP A 115 -4.80 -17.64 -8.89
C ASP A 115 -4.94 -16.14 -9.16
N THR A 116 -4.84 -15.80 -10.43
CA THR A 116 -5.16 -14.47 -10.94
C THR A 116 -6.67 -14.28 -10.90
N LYS A 117 -7.11 -13.13 -10.41
CA LYS A 117 -8.53 -12.77 -10.38
C LYS A 117 -8.81 -11.67 -11.39
N VAL A 118 -9.91 -11.83 -12.12
CA VAL A 118 -10.32 -10.88 -13.15
C VAL A 118 -11.72 -10.37 -12.80
N PHE A 119 -11.87 -9.06 -12.82
CA PHE A 119 -13.15 -8.42 -12.48
C PHE A 119 -13.66 -7.56 -13.61
N THR A 120 -14.96 -7.67 -13.89
CA THR A 120 -15.65 -6.78 -14.82
C THR A 120 -15.92 -5.43 -14.15
N PRO A 121 -16.23 -4.36 -14.91
CA PRO A 121 -16.59 -3.09 -14.31
C PRO A 121 -17.75 -3.20 -13.32
N GLU A 122 -18.73 -4.05 -13.61
CA GLU A 122 -19.87 -4.27 -12.73
C GLU A 122 -19.43 -4.91 -11.41
N GLU A 123 -18.56 -5.90 -11.47
CA GLU A 123 -18.02 -6.55 -10.28
C GLU A 123 -17.18 -5.59 -9.44
N VAL A 124 -16.41 -4.70 -10.09
CA VAL A 124 -15.62 -3.69 -9.39
C VAL A 124 -16.51 -2.77 -8.55
N GLU A 125 -17.70 -2.43 -9.08
CA GLU A 125 -18.65 -1.59 -8.35
C GLU A 125 -19.41 -2.37 -7.27
N GLU A 126 -19.81 -3.60 -7.55
CA GLU A 126 -20.68 -4.39 -6.68
C GLU A 126 -20.01 -4.98 -5.47
N LEU A 127 -18.82 -5.56 -5.62
CA LEU A 127 -18.13 -6.24 -4.52
C LEU A 127 -17.83 -5.31 -3.35
N PRO A 128 -17.32 -4.08 -3.41
CA PRO A 128 -16.53 -3.46 -4.48
C PRO A 128 -15.08 -3.91 -4.48
N VAL A 129 -14.38 -3.61 -5.57
CA VAL A 129 -12.92 -3.80 -5.69
C VAL A 129 -12.30 -2.41 -5.78
N LYS A 130 -11.44 -2.07 -4.81
CA LYS A 130 -10.95 -0.71 -4.69
C LYS A 130 -9.46 -0.66 -4.37
N VAL A 131 -8.70 0.07 -5.18
CA VAL A 131 -7.32 0.38 -4.87
C VAL A 131 -7.29 1.39 -3.72
N ILE A 132 -6.48 1.13 -2.70
CA ILE A 132 -6.35 2.05 -1.56
C ILE A 132 -4.93 2.54 -1.35
N GLY A 133 -3.96 1.95 -2.03
CA GLY A 133 -2.58 2.40 -1.91
C GLY A 133 -1.69 1.83 -3.00
N LYS A 134 -0.66 2.61 -3.37
CA LYS A 134 0.37 2.19 -4.30
C LYS A 134 1.63 1.85 -3.53
N VAL A 135 2.22 0.70 -3.80
CA VAL A 135 3.49 0.29 -3.21
C VAL A 135 4.62 0.94 -3.98
N LEU A 136 5.47 1.67 -3.27
CA LEU A 136 6.60 2.37 -3.87
C LEU A 136 7.87 1.53 -3.81
N TYR A 137 8.11 0.84 -2.70
CA TYR A 137 9.24 -0.07 -2.53
C TYR A 137 9.01 -0.97 -1.32
N ALA A 138 9.83 -2.01 -1.21
CA ALA A 138 9.84 -2.88 -0.04
C ALA A 138 11.17 -2.70 0.70
N ARG A 139 11.11 -2.89 2.01
CA ARG A 139 12.26 -2.74 2.90
C ARG A 139 12.35 -3.96 3.81
N ARG A 140 13.58 -4.45 3.97
CA ARG A 140 13.86 -5.57 4.88
C ARG A 140 15.15 -5.27 5.62
N ASP A 141 15.09 -5.36 6.93
CA ASP A 141 16.26 -5.16 7.78
C ASP A 141 16.82 -6.53 8.17
N PHE A 142 18.13 -6.66 8.10
CA PHE A 142 18.86 -7.87 8.52
C PHE A 142 19.64 -7.54 9.78
N ASP A 143 19.45 -8.31 10.81
CA ASP A 143 20.16 -8.16 12.08
C ASP A 143 21.54 -8.79 12.04
#